data_c56758129c5b76c50752d6aeb9399b88
#
_entry.id   c56758129c5b76c50752d6aeb9399b88
#
_cell.length_a   1.000
_cell.length_b   1.000
_cell.length_c   1.000
_cell.angle_alpha   90.00
_cell.angle_beta   90.00
_cell.angle_gamma   90.00
#
_symmetry.space_group_name_H-M   'P 1'
#
loop_
_entity.id
_entity.type
_entity.pdbx_description
1 polymer ?
#
loop_
_entity_poly.entity_id
_entity_poly.type
_entity_poly.pdbx_seq_one_letter_code
_entity_poly.pdbx_strand_id
1 'polypeptide(L)'
;VLVFEFLVGIVLVATACRLVARAVLVPRVHLKSHLREIGEYGFETHFEDNDVPLVVSLRRVMTSAARRTGRFLTLHAPSLRPLSTSELNAAGFYDAEPDVLHGFRAFLAVGLPLFFGLLFAVGHKLSLLSAFVVLFALLAGWLVPSAYVRRRGSSRLEEVDRRLPELIDLLIATIEAGMGFAASLGMVSERFGGALGEELKLTMQQQSLGMSIQDALSEMVDRCDTPSVRAFVRTASRGESLGVSIGPVLRELSSDQRRRHRMTAREKMQKAPVKMIFPLMFLIMPAIMIVIFYPAAYGLKHSGVF
;
A
#
# COMPACT_ATOMS: atom_id res chain seq x y z
N VAL A 1 9.82 28.06 21.93
CA VAL A 1 11.00 27.46 21.33
C VAL A 1 10.94 25.94 21.49
N LEU A 2 10.80 25.38 22.71
CA LEU A 2 10.79 23.93 22.96
C LEU A 2 9.67 23.15 22.20
N VAL A 3 8.45 23.71 22.13
CA VAL A 3 7.34 23.08 21.38
C VAL A 3 7.60 23.08 19.88
N PHE A 4 8.21 24.12 19.36
CA PHE A 4 8.61 24.22 17.94
C PHE A 4 9.70 23.20 17.59
N GLU A 5 10.75 23.09 18.42
CA GLU A 5 11.82 22.10 18.25
C GLU A 5 11.27 20.66 18.30
N PHE A 6 10.27 20.40 19.16
CA PHE A 6 9.59 19.11 19.26
C PHE A 6 8.78 18.78 17.99
N LEU A 7 7.98 19.73 17.48
CA LEU A 7 7.22 19.56 16.23
C LEU A 7 8.13 19.32 15.03
N VAL A 8 9.24 20.08 14.94
CA VAL A 8 10.25 19.90 13.89
C VAL A 8 10.89 18.52 13.99
N GLY A 9 11.22 18.03 15.18
CA GLY A 9 11.77 16.69 15.42
C GLY A 9 10.80 15.59 14.94
N ILE A 10 9.53 15.68 15.28
CA ILE A 10 8.49 14.72 14.84
C ILE A 10 8.36 14.71 13.30
N VAL A 11 8.29 15.89 12.67
CA VAL A 11 8.19 16.01 11.23
C VAL A 11 9.44 15.44 10.54
N LEU A 12 10.64 15.69 11.05
CA LEU A 12 11.88 15.14 10.52
C LEU A 12 11.94 13.60 10.66
N VAL A 13 11.52 13.04 11.80
CA VAL A 13 11.41 11.57 11.97
C VAL A 13 10.43 10.98 10.98
N ALA A 14 9.25 11.55 10.85
CA ALA A 14 8.21 11.06 9.95
C ALA A 14 8.65 11.14 8.47
N THR A 15 9.30 12.24 8.07
CA THR A 15 9.82 12.43 6.70
C THR A 15 11.01 11.52 6.41
N ALA A 16 11.96 11.38 7.33
CA ALA A 16 13.10 10.46 7.21
C ALA A 16 12.61 9.01 7.06
N CYS A 17 11.69 8.56 7.91
CA CYS A 17 11.11 7.24 7.87
C CYS A 17 10.37 6.98 6.55
N ARG A 18 9.61 7.98 6.06
CA ARG A 18 8.91 7.91 4.76
C ARG A 18 9.87 7.85 3.57
N LEU A 19 10.93 8.66 3.57
CA LEU A 19 11.94 8.69 2.51
C LEU A 19 12.72 7.38 2.45
N VAL A 20 13.15 6.86 3.60
CA VAL A 20 13.87 5.59 3.68
C VAL A 20 12.95 4.42 3.28
N ALA A 21 11.70 4.40 3.76
CA ALA A 21 10.72 3.41 3.32
C ALA A 21 10.52 3.46 1.79
N ARG A 22 10.41 4.66 1.21
CA ARG A 22 10.27 4.84 -0.23
C ARG A 22 11.53 4.42 -1.01
N ALA A 23 12.72 4.73 -0.52
CA ALA A 23 13.98 4.41 -1.18
C ALA A 23 14.28 2.91 -1.21
N VAL A 24 13.91 2.19 -0.13
CA VAL A 24 14.18 0.75 0.01
C VAL A 24 13.07 -0.11 -0.58
N LEU A 25 11.80 0.30 -0.38
CA LEU A 25 10.63 -0.49 -0.79
C LEU A 25 10.17 -0.23 -2.22
N VAL A 26 10.59 0.88 -2.88
CA VAL A 26 10.25 1.12 -4.29
C VAL A 26 11.38 0.55 -5.15
N PRO A 27 11.30 -0.69 -5.62
CA PRO A 27 12.22 -1.16 -6.65
C PRO A 27 11.94 -0.35 -7.92
N ARG A 28 12.97 0.07 -8.61
CA ARG A 28 12.87 0.61 -9.97
C ARG A 28 12.54 -0.54 -10.95
N VAL A 29 11.36 -1.14 -10.78
CA VAL A 29 10.93 -2.33 -11.54
C VAL A 29 10.74 -1.99 -13.02
N HIS A 30 10.44 -0.73 -13.35
CA HIS A 30 10.20 -0.35 -14.74
C HIS A 30 11.46 -0.36 -15.65
N LEU A 31 12.66 -0.29 -15.10
CA LEU A 31 13.86 -0.26 -15.94
C LEU A 31 14.33 -1.68 -16.32
N LYS A 32 14.14 -2.68 -15.46
CA LYS A 32 14.60 -4.04 -15.73
C LYS A 32 13.69 -4.83 -16.67
N SER A 33 12.38 -4.57 -16.69
CA SER A 33 11.46 -5.23 -17.63
C SER A 33 11.71 -4.78 -19.07
N HIS A 34 11.93 -3.49 -19.32
CA HIS A 34 12.28 -2.99 -20.65
C HIS A 34 13.68 -3.44 -21.11
N LEU A 35 14.65 -3.57 -20.22
CA LEU A 35 15.99 -4.03 -20.58
C LEU A 35 16.03 -5.55 -20.87
N ARG A 36 15.12 -6.33 -20.25
CA ARG A 36 15.01 -7.77 -20.53
C ARG A 36 14.32 -8.04 -21.87
N GLU A 37 13.38 -7.20 -22.25
CA GLU A 37 12.69 -7.25 -23.55
C GLU A 37 13.64 -6.92 -24.72
N ILE A 38 14.63 -6.03 -24.49
CA ILE A 38 15.68 -5.69 -25.47
C ILE A 38 16.74 -6.79 -25.59
N GLY A 39 17.04 -7.52 -24.50
CA GLY A 39 17.97 -8.66 -24.50
C GLY A 39 17.49 -9.85 -25.33
N GLU A 40 16.19 -10.03 -25.51
CA GLU A 40 15.59 -11.11 -26.29
C GLU A 40 15.77 -10.92 -27.83
N TYR A 41 16.10 -9.69 -28.27
CA TYR A 41 16.42 -9.37 -29.67
C TYR A 41 17.90 -9.47 -30.03
N GLY A 42 18.74 -10.20 -29.27
CA GLY A 42 20.09 -10.58 -29.66
C GLY A 42 21.15 -9.46 -29.59
N PHE A 43 20.86 -8.34 -28.96
CA PHE A 43 21.89 -7.36 -28.63
C PHE A 43 22.50 -7.70 -27.26
N GLU A 44 23.59 -8.51 -27.28
CA GLU A 44 24.49 -8.63 -26.14
C GLU A 44 25.17 -7.27 -25.91
N THR A 45 24.50 -6.36 -25.19
CA THR A 45 25.23 -5.24 -24.62
C THR A 45 26.02 -5.76 -23.43
N HIS A 46 27.33 -5.96 -23.65
CA HIS A 46 28.29 -6.05 -22.56
C HIS A 46 28.25 -4.75 -21.77
N PHE A 47 27.37 -4.69 -20.78
CA PHE A 47 27.51 -3.68 -19.74
C PHE A 47 28.66 -4.14 -18.84
N GLU A 48 29.81 -3.56 -19.07
CA GLU A 48 30.95 -3.62 -18.18
C GLU A 48 30.49 -3.19 -16.78
N ASP A 49 30.54 -4.12 -15.83
CA ASP A 49 30.02 -4.05 -14.45
C ASP A 49 30.89 -3.11 -13.58
N ASN A 50 31.50 -2.08 -14.16
CA ASN A 50 32.52 -1.25 -13.51
C ASN A 50 32.00 0.02 -12.83
N ASP A 51 30.72 0.37 -13.01
CA ASP A 51 30.11 1.51 -12.28
C ASP A 51 28.98 1.04 -11.38
N VAL A 52 29.31 0.26 -10.35
CA VAL A 52 28.36 -0.02 -9.27
C VAL A 52 28.35 1.22 -8.36
N PRO A 53 27.37 2.15 -8.49
CA PRO A 53 27.35 3.31 -7.63
C PRO A 53 27.24 2.82 -6.18
N LEU A 54 27.95 3.50 -5.27
CA LEU A 54 27.97 3.25 -3.82
C LEU A 54 26.57 2.90 -3.25
N VAL A 55 25.52 3.43 -3.85
CA VAL A 55 24.12 3.18 -3.49
C VAL A 55 23.69 1.71 -3.70
N VAL A 56 24.22 1.00 -4.72
CA VAL A 56 23.86 -0.40 -4.99
C VAL A 56 24.60 -1.34 -4.04
N SER A 57 25.87 -1.03 -3.70
CA SER A 57 26.63 -1.81 -2.72
C SER A 57 26.06 -1.62 -1.30
N LEU A 58 25.71 -0.39 -0.92
CA LEU A 58 25.04 -0.10 0.35
C LEU A 58 23.70 -0.83 0.47
N ARG A 59 22.91 -0.83 -0.61
CA ARG A 59 21.63 -1.56 -0.66
C ARG A 59 21.83 -3.07 -0.47
N ARG A 60 22.83 -3.67 -1.11
CA ARG A 60 23.13 -5.10 -0.97
C ARG A 60 23.54 -5.45 0.46
N VAL A 61 24.37 -4.63 1.10
CA VAL A 61 24.76 -4.79 2.50
C VAL A 61 23.56 -4.61 3.43
N MET A 62 22.73 -3.59 3.21
CA MET A 62 21.51 -3.35 4.01
C MET A 62 20.50 -4.50 3.87
N THR A 63 20.28 -5.02 2.67
CA THR A 63 19.34 -6.14 2.47
C THR A 63 19.87 -7.44 3.09
N SER A 64 21.17 -7.70 3.05
CA SER A 64 21.76 -8.88 3.70
C SER A 64 21.75 -8.78 5.23
N ALA A 65 22.01 -7.61 5.79
CA ALA A 65 21.85 -7.35 7.21
C ALA A 65 20.38 -7.46 7.65
N ALA A 66 19.45 -6.87 6.89
CA ALA A 66 18.02 -6.96 7.15
C ALA A 66 17.51 -8.42 7.10
N ARG A 67 18.01 -9.25 6.17
CA ARG A 67 17.70 -10.70 6.14
C ARG A 67 18.15 -11.42 7.42
N ARG A 68 19.36 -11.14 7.90
CA ARG A 68 19.88 -11.80 9.12
C ARG A 68 19.09 -11.39 10.35
N THR A 69 18.82 -10.10 10.51
CA THR A 69 18.03 -9.57 11.65
C THR A 69 16.57 -9.99 11.55
N GLY A 70 15.98 -10.01 10.36
CA GLY A 70 14.62 -10.48 10.14
C GLY A 70 14.42 -11.95 10.53
N ARG A 71 15.31 -12.86 10.07
CA ARG A 71 15.28 -14.28 10.47
C ARG A 71 15.45 -14.48 11.98
N PHE A 72 16.32 -13.73 12.62
CA PHE A 72 16.49 -13.82 14.06
C PHE A 72 15.21 -13.40 14.80
N LEU A 73 14.55 -12.35 14.32
CA LEU A 73 13.31 -11.84 14.93
C LEU A 73 12.13 -12.81 14.73
N THR A 74 11.98 -13.37 13.52
CA THR A 74 10.90 -14.35 13.23
C THR A 74 11.03 -15.62 14.08
N LEU A 75 12.26 -16.03 14.40
CA LEU A 75 12.51 -17.20 15.23
C LEU A 75 12.26 -16.95 16.73
N HIS A 76 12.52 -15.73 17.24
CA HIS A 76 12.47 -15.45 18.67
C HIS A 76 11.24 -14.63 19.12
N ALA A 77 10.52 -13.99 18.20
CA ALA A 77 9.35 -13.17 18.51
C ALA A 77 8.18 -13.40 17.52
N PRO A 78 7.57 -14.60 17.49
CA PRO A 78 6.47 -14.92 16.57
C PRO A 78 5.19 -14.10 16.83
N SER A 79 5.06 -13.47 18.00
CA SER A 79 3.93 -12.60 18.36
C SER A 79 3.90 -11.25 17.64
N LEU A 80 5.02 -10.83 17.05
CA LEU A 80 5.08 -9.62 16.22
C LEU A 80 4.62 -9.99 14.82
N ARG A 81 3.30 -9.91 14.56
CA ARG A 81 2.63 -10.32 13.31
C ARG A 81 3.48 -10.00 12.08
N PRO A 82 4.00 -11.02 11.38
CA PRO A 82 4.66 -10.83 10.11
C PRO A 82 3.67 -10.24 9.10
N LEU A 83 4.15 -9.35 8.23
CA LEU A 83 3.39 -8.99 7.04
C LEU A 83 3.28 -10.26 6.19
N SER A 84 2.05 -10.63 5.86
CA SER A 84 1.79 -11.79 5.02
C SER A 84 2.36 -11.56 3.61
N THR A 85 2.81 -12.63 2.97
CA THR A 85 3.19 -12.60 1.54
C THR A 85 2.07 -12.03 0.67
N SER A 86 0.80 -12.28 1.04
CA SER A 86 -0.35 -11.69 0.34
C SER A 86 -0.42 -10.16 0.47
N GLU A 87 -0.07 -9.59 1.63
CA GLU A 87 0.00 -8.12 1.80
C GLU A 87 1.12 -7.49 0.98
N LEU A 88 2.25 -8.18 0.80
CA LEU A 88 3.36 -7.75 -0.04
C LEU A 88 3.00 -7.82 -1.52
N ASN A 89 2.41 -8.92 -1.95
CA ASN A 89 1.95 -9.12 -3.33
C ASN A 89 0.88 -8.07 -3.69
N ALA A 90 -0.08 -7.82 -2.80
CA ALA A 90 -1.07 -6.77 -2.97
C ALA A 90 -0.46 -5.37 -3.13
N ALA A 91 0.68 -5.11 -2.46
CA ALA A 91 1.42 -3.85 -2.61
C ALA A 91 2.29 -3.80 -3.88
N GLY A 92 2.37 -4.89 -4.66
CA GLY A 92 3.17 -5.01 -5.89
C GLY A 92 4.65 -5.34 -5.62
N PHE A 93 4.95 -5.93 -4.47
CA PHE A 93 6.32 -6.38 -4.10
C PHE A 93 6.45 -7.89 -4.25
N TYR A 94 6.37 -8.40 -5.49
CA TYR A 94 6.36 -9.85 -5.77
C TYR A 94 7.67 -10.55 -5.40
N ASP A 95 8.80 -9.85 -5.47
CA ASP A 95 10.15 -10.39 -5.17
C ASP A 95 10.60 -10.10 -3.73
N ALA A 96 9.77 -9.45 -2.92
CA ALA A 96 10.17 -9.05 -1.57
C ALA A 96 9.90 -10.18 -0.58
N GLU A 97 10.97 -10.73 -0.01
CA GLU A 97 10.85 -11.66 1.11
C GLU A 97 10.29 -10.94 2.35
N PRO A 98 9.30 -11.51 3.04
CA PRO A 98 8.77 -10.96 4.31
C PRO A 98 9.86 -10.67 5.34
N ASP A 99 10.88 -11.52 5.40
CA ASP A 99 12.01 -11.41 6.33
C ASP A 99 12.84 -10.15 6.13
N VAL A 100 13.02 -9.71 4.88
CA VAL A 100 13.74 -8.46 4.57
C VAL A 100 12.99 -7.25 5.11
N LEU A 101 11.67 -7.25 4.99
CA LEU A 101 10.85 -6.16 5.50
C LEU A 101 10.84 -6.12 7.03
N HIS A 102 10.82 -7.30 7.68
CA HIS A 102 10.92 -7.40 9.14
C HIS A 102 12.27 -6.90 9.65
N GLY A 103 13.36 -7.32 8.99
CA GLY A 103 14.70 -6.82 9.32
C GLY A 103 14.82 -5.31 9.13
N PHE A 104 14.19 -4.77 8.09
CA PHE A 104 14.16 -3.33 7.85
C PHE A 104 13.35 -2.57 8.91
N ARG A 105 12.21 -3.11 9.37
CA ARG A 105 11.45 -2.57 10.50
C ARG A 105 12.28 -2.55 11.79
N ALA A 106 12.96 -3.65 12.08
CA ALA A 106 13.83 -3.76 13.26
C ALA A 106 14.99 -2.76 13.18
N PHE A 107 15.61 -2.62 12.02
CA PHE A 107 16.70 -1.66 11.80
C PHE A 107 16.24 -0.21 12.00
N LEU A 108 15.06 0.16 11.50
CA LEU A 108 14.49 1.48 11.74
C LEU A 108 14.05 1.69 13.19
N ALA A 109 13.45 0.66 13.82
CA ALA A 109 13.00 0.73 15.20
C ALA A 109 14.15 0.87 16.21
N VAL A 110 15.34 0.40 15.87
CA VAL A 110 16.54 0.56 16.71
C VAL A 110 17.39 1.75 16.26
N GLY A 111 17.58 1.93 14.98
CA GLY A 111 18.46 2.95 14.41
C GLY A 111 17.97 4.38 14.64
N LEU A 112 16.65 4.61 14.48
CA LEU A 112 16.07 5.95 14.70
C LEU A 112 16.18 6.40 16.17
N PRO A 113 15.77 5.62 17.18
CA PRO A 113 15.93 6.01 18.57
C PRO A 113 17.39 6.17 18.97
N LEU A 114 18.30 5.30 18.47
CA LEU A 114 19.72 5.41 18.73
C LEU A 114 20.30 6.72 18.17
N PHE A 115 19.94 7.06 16.94
CA PHE A 115 20.38 8.30 16.30
C PHE A 115 19.91 9.55 17.07
N PHE A 116 18.62 9.61 17.41
CA PHE A 116 18.08 10.75 18.18
C PHE A 116 18.58 10.75 19.62
N GLY A 117 18.72 9.59 20.26
CA GLY A 117 19.29 9.46 21.60
C GLY A 117 20.73 9.98 21.66
N LEU A 118 21.57 9.61 20.68
CA LEU A 118 22.93 10.10 20.57
C LEU A 118 22.99 11.62 20.33
N LEU A 119 22.12 12.12 19.45
CA LEU A 119 22.02 13.55 19.15
C LEU A 119 21.66 14.37 20.39
N PHE A 120 20.72 13.91 21.20
CA PHE A 120 20.32 14.57 22.44
C PHE A 120 21.39 14.41 23.55
N ALA A 121 22.09 13.28 23.61
CA ALA A 121 23.19 13.06 24.56
C ALA A 121 24.37 14.01 24.28
N VAL A 122 24.77 14.16 23.01
CA VAL A 122 25.82 15.09 22.59
C VAL A 122 25.44 16.56 22.83
N GLY A 123 24.15 16.89 22.65
CA GLY A 123 23.61 18.24 22.87
C GLY A 123 23.38 18.59 24.35
N HIS A 124 23.70 17.72 25.30
CA HIS A 124 23.44 17.88 26.75
C HIS A 124 21.98 18.28 27.09
N LYS A 125 21.02 17.95 26.22
CA LYS A 125 19.58 18.27 26.38
C LYS A 125 18.77 17.03 26.78
N LEU A 126 19.23 16.30 27.79
CA LEU A 126 18.48 15.21 28.41
C LEU A 126 17.31 15.79 29.21
N SER A 127 16.14 15.88 28.58
CA SER A 127 14.87 16.34 29.14
C SER A 127 13.83 15.25 29.01
N LEU A 128 12.76 15.33 29.80
CA LEU A 128 11.58 14.47 29.63
C LEU A 128 11.07 14.50 28.17
N LEU A 129 11.18 15.65 27.51
CA LEU A 129 10.79 15.86 26.13
C LEU A 129 11.64 15.03 25.14
N SER A 130 12.95 14.92 25.37
CA SER A 130 13.84 14.09 24.54
C SER A 130 13.52 12.60 24.66
N ALA A 131 13.12 12.15 25.86
CA ALA A 131 12.66 10.78 26.08
C ALA A 131 11.37 10.47 25.26
N PHE A 132 10.43 11.41 25.18
CA PHE A 132 9.24 11.28 24.32
C PHE A 132 9.59 11.20 22.84
N VAL A 133 10.56 11.98 22.34
CA VAL A 133 10.99 11.92 20.94
C VAL A 133 11.63 10.57 20.63
N VAL A 134 12.46 10.05 21.51
CA VAL A 134 13.11 8.74 21.36
C VAL A 134 12.06 7.61 21.35
N LEU A 135 11.09 7.67 22.28
CA LEU A 135 9.98 6.71 22.32
C LEU A 135 9.12 6.78 21.06
N PHE A 136 8.80 8.00 20.60
CA PHE A 136 8.06 8.21 19.35
C PHE A 136 8.84 7.71 18.13
N ALA A 137 10.14 7.93 18.08
CA ALA A 137 11.01 7.43 17.01
C ALA A 137 11.02 5.88 16.95
N LEU A 138 11.02 5.22 18.11
CA LEU A 138 10.93 3.76 18.21
C LEU A 138 9.59 3.26 17.67
N LEU A 139 8.48 3.85 18.11
CA LEU A 139 7.13 3.50 17.64
C LEU A 139 6.96 3.79 16.15
N ALA A 140 7.43 4.93 15.67
CA ALA A 140 7.37 5.31 14.26
C ALA A 140 8.22 4.37 13.39
N GLY A 141 9.43 4.05 13.79
CA GLY A 141 10.30 3.10 13.09
C GLY A 141 9.68 1.71 12.92
N TRP A 142 8.89 1.28 13.90
CA TRP A 142 8.18 0.01 13.85
C TRP A 142 6.87 0.05 13.05
N LEU A 143 6.04 1.10 13.22
CA LEU A 143 4.69 1.18 12.66
C LEU A 143 4.66 1.73 11.23
N VAL A 144 5.49 2.73 10.92
CA VAL A 144 5.40 3.45 9.63
C VAL A 144 5.69 2.55 8.43
N PRO A 145 6.72 1.67 8.42
CA PRO A 145 6.97 0.80 7.26
C PRO A 145 5.81 -0.14 6.97
N SER A 146 5.22 -0.74 8.00
CA SER A 146 4.06 -1.64 7.85
C SER A 146 2.81 -0.91 7.40
N ALA A 147 2.54 0.27 7.96
CA ALA A 147 1.42 1.10 7.54
C ALA A 147 1.56 1.58 6.09
N TYR A 148 2.79 1.86 5.64
CA TYR A 148 3.07 2.25 4.26
C TYR A 148 2.75 1.12 3.29
N VAL A 149 3.24 -0.12 3.55
CA VAL A 149 2.98 -1.29 2.70
C VAL A 149 1.47 -1.57 2.62
N ARG A 150 0.77 -1.59 3.76
CA ARG A 150 -0.68 -1.80 3.81
C ARG A 150 -1.46 -0.74 3.06
N ARG A 151 -1.13 0.54 3.23
CA ARG A 151 -1.77 1.65 2.51
C ARG A 151 -1.53 1.56 1.00
N ARG A 152 -0.31 1.23 0.59
CA ARG A 152 0.01 1.04 -0.82
C ARG A 152 -0.74 -0.15 -1.40
N GLY A 153 -0.80 -1.29 -0.69
CA GLY A 153 -1.55 -2.47 -1.07
C GLY A 153 -3.04 -2.17 -1.22
N SER A 154 -3.66 -1.56 -0.22
CA SER A 154 -5.09 -1.21 -0.28
C SER A 154 -5.41 -0.22 -1.41
N SER A 155 -4.55 0.78 -1.65
CA SER A 155 -4.73 1.72 -2.76
C SER A 155 -4.60 1.05 -4.13
N ARG A 156 -3.66 0.10 -4.26
CA ARG A 156 -3.47 -0.68 -5.48
C ARG A 156 -4.66 -1.61 -5.75
N LEU A 157 -5.15 -2.31 -4.74
CA LEU A 157 -6.33 -3.16 -4.84
C LEU A 157 -7.60 -2.35 -5.17
N GLU A 158 -7.76 -1.17 -4.58
CA GLU A 158 -8.87 -0.27 -4.91
C GLU A 158 -8.80 0.24 -6.37
N GLU A 159 -7.58 0.47 -6.89
CA GLU A 159 -7.39 0.81 -8.30
C GLU A 159 -7.79 -0.33 -9.22
N VAL A 160 -7.39 -1.57 -8.89
CA VAL A 160 -7.78 -2.78 -9.64
C VAL A 160 -9.30 -2.92 -9.67
N ASP A 161 -9.95 -2.87 -8.49
CA ASP A 161 -11.41 -2.98 -8.39
C ASP A 161 -12.14 -1.91 -9.20
N ARG A 162 -11.64 -0.68 -9.16
CA ARG A 162 -12.26 0.45 -9.87
C ARG A 162 -12.20 0.30 -11.39
N ARG A 163 -11.12 -0.29 -11.93
CA ARG A 163 -10.91 -0.46 -13.37
C ARG A 163 -11.45 -1.78 -13.92
N LEU A 164 -11.77 -2.73 -13.04
CA LEU A 164 -12.23 -4.05 -13.44
C LEU A 164 -13.51 -4.03 -14.32
N PRO A 165 -14.53 -3.18 -14.05
CA PRO A 165 -15.69 -3.10 -14.93
C PRO A 165 -15.36 -2.69 -16.37
N GLU A 166 -14.40 -1.78 -16.55
CA GLU A 166 -13.92 -1.35 -17.87
C GLU A 166 -13.23 -2.51 -18.61
N LEU A 167 -12.43 -3.31 -17.90
CA LEU A 167 -11.83 -4.54 -18.43
C LEU A 167 -12.92 -5.51 -18.95
N ILE A 168 -13.93 -5.76 -18.10
CA ILE A 168 -15.01 -6.70 -18.42
C ILE A 168 -15.80 -6.22 -19.66
N ASP A 169 -16.09 -4.92 -19.78
CA ASP A 169 -16.80 -4.36 -20.93
C ASP A 169 -16.00 -4.53 -22.22
N LEU A 170 -14.68 -4.32 -22.20
CA LEU A 170 -13.82 -4.54 -23.36
C LEU A 170 -13.72 -6.02 -23.72
N LEU A 171 -13.65 -6.92 -22.72
CA LEU A 171 -13.70 -8.36 -22.96
C LEU A 171 -15.00 -8.79 -23.61
N ILE A 172 -16.14 -8.28 -23.15
CA ILE A 172 -17.45 -8.55 -23.75
C ILE A 172 -17.43 -8.15 -25.23
N ALA A 173 -16.97 -6.94 -25.54
CA ALA A 173 -16.94 -6.43 -26.90
C ALA A 173 -16.07 -7.29 -27.83
N THR A 174 -14.91 -7.75 -27.37
CA THR A 174 -13.99 -8.59 -28.16
C THR A 174 -14.51 -10.02 -28.33
N ILE A 175 -15.14 -10.60 -27.29
CA ILE A 175 -15.75 -11.93 -27.35
C ILE A 175 -16.96 -11.92 -28.27
N GLU A 176 -17.80 -10.90 -28.21
CA GLU A 176 -18.96 -10.73 -29.10
C GLU A 176 -18.52 -10.49 -30.56
N ALA A 177 -17.36 -9.94 -30.81
CA ALA A 177 -16.73 -9.88 -32.13
C ALA A 177 -16.17 -11.23 -32.63
N GLY A 178 -16.32 -12.31 -31.84
CA GLY A 178 -15.92 -13.66 -32.20
C GLY A 178 -14.53 -14.09 -31.74
N MET A 179 -13.84 -13.30 -30.92
CA MET A 179 -12.54 -13.68 -30.36
C MET A 179 -12.73 -14.65 -29.19
N GLY A 180 -11.83 -15.62 -29.07
CA GLY A 180 -11.74 -16.49 -27.90
C GLY A 180 -11.35 -15.71 -26.64
N PHE A 181 -11.73 -16.20 -25.45
CA PHE A 181 -11.51 -15.51 -24.18
C PHE A 181 -10.03 -15.17 -23.93
N ALA A 182 -9.13 -16.15 -24.08
CA ALA A 182 -7.69 -15.93 -23.87
C ALA A 182 -7.09 -14.89 -24.82
N ALA A 183 -7.48 -14.94 -26.11
CA ALA A 183 -7.04 -13.96 -27.11
C ALA A 183 -7.59 -12.56 -26.81
N SER A 184 -8.86 -12.47 -26.37
CA SER A 184 -9.49 -11.22 -25.93
C SER A 184 -8.78 -10.64 -24.74
N LEU A 185 -8.44 -11.45 -23.73
CA LEU A 185 -7.72 -11.02 -22.52
C LEU A 185 -6.32 -10.50 -22.87
N GLY A 186 -5.59 -11.20 -23.77
CA GLY A 186 -4.30 -10.76 -24.28
C GLY A 186 -4.38 -9.38 -24.94
N MET A 187 -5.28 -9.20 -25.90
CA MET A 187 -5.48 -7.93 -26.59
C MET A 187 -5.85 -6.80 -25.64
N VAL A 188 -6.74 -7.05 -24.70
CA VAL A 188 -7.22 -6.04 -23.75
C VAL A 188 -6.15 -5.71 -22.73
N SER A 189 -5.32 -6.68 -22.30
CA SER A 189 -4.25 -6.46 -21.32
C SER A 189 -3.24 -5.41 -21.76
N GLU A 190 -2.98 -5.27 -23.05
CA GLU A 190 -2.06 -4.27 -23.60
C GLU A 190 -2.59 -2.84 -23.46
N ARG A 191 -3.90 -2.66 -23.39
CA ARG A 191 -4.54 -1.34 -23.25
C ARG A 191 -4.55 -0.82 -21.81
N PHE A 192 -4.44 -1.73 -20.83
CA PHE A 192 -4.47 -1.34 -19.43
C PHE A 192 -3.06 -1.00 -18.93
N GLY A 193 -2.95 0.18 -18.27
CA GLY A 193 -1.80 0.56 -17.47
C GLY A 193 -2.12 0.51 -15.98
N GLY A 194 -1.14 0.82 -15.14
CA GLY A 194 -1.28 0.83 -13.68
C GLY A 194 -1.41 -0.56 -13.08
N ALA A 195 -1.98 -0.65 -11.88
CA ALA A 195 -2.03 -1.88 -11.10
C ALA A 195 -2.72 -3.04 -11.83
N LEU A 196 -3.87 -2.78 -12.45
CA LEU A 196 -4.61 -3.80 -13.20
C LEU A 196 -3.82 -4.28 -14.44
N GLY A 197 -3.22 -3.35 -15.18
CA GLY A 197 -2.43 -3.70 -16.37
C GLY A 197 -1.20 -4.53 -16.05
N GLU A 198 -0.51 -4.25 -14.93
CA GLU A 198 0.62 -5.03 -14.45
C GLU A 198 0.21 -6.47 -14.13
N GLU A 199 -0.93 -6.66 -13.45
CA GLU A 199 -1.45 -7.99 -13.11
C GLU A 199 -1.87 -8.78 -14.35
N LEU A 200 -2.56 -8.12 -15.29
CA LEU A 200 -2.97 -8.75 -16.54
C LEU A 200 -1.77 -9.19 -17.38
N LYS A 201 -0.76 -8.33 -17.51
CA LYS A 201 0.48 -8.67 -18.23
C LYS A 201 1.18 -9.85 -17.59
N LEU A 202 1.27 -9.90 -16.26
CA LEU A 202 1.87 -11.03 -15.56
C LEU A 202 1.08 -12.32 -15.79
N THR A 203 -0.25 -12.25 -15.76
CA THR A 203 -1.14 -13.38 -16.05
C THR A 203 -0.96 -13.89 -17.48
N MET A 204 -0.86 -12.98 -18.46
CA MET A 204 -0.61 -13.36 -19.86
C MET A 204 0.80 -13.90 -20.07
N GLN A 205 1.79 -13.39 -19.35
CA GLN A 205 3.15 -13.96 -19.37
C GLN A 205 3.18 -15.38 -18.81
N GLN A 206 2.47 -15.66 -17.72
CA GLN A 206 2.34 -17.01 -17.16
C GLN A 206 1.68 -17.98 -18.16
N GLN A 207 0.64 -17.52 -18.86
CA GLN A 207 0.01 -18.28 -19.93
C GLN A 207 0.98 -18.56 -21.08
N SER A 208 1.78 -17.59 -21.51
CA SER A 208 2.78 -17.77 -22.59
C SER A 208 3.88 -18.77 -22.22
N LEU A 209 4.14 -18.94 -20.92
CA LEU A 209 5.07 -19.94 -20.38
C LEU A 209 4.44 -21.35 -20.27
N GLY A 210 3.20 -21.54 -20.74
CA GLY A 210 2.52 -22.83 -20.80
C GLY A 210 1.55 -23.12 -19.65
N MET A 211 1.32 -22.16 -18.76
CA MET A 211 0.30 -22.30 -17.72
C MET A 211 -1.09 -22.20 -18.35
N SER A 212 -2.06 -22.97 -17.83
CA SER A 212 -3.46 -22.80 -18.27
C SER A 212 -3.95 -21.41 -17.92
N ILE A 213 -4.85 -20.83 -18.72
CA ILE A 213 -5.41 -19.50 -18.42
C ILE A 213 -6.18 -19.50 -17.10
N GLN A 214 -6.77 -20.65 -16.72
CA GLN A 214 -7.49 -20.79 -15.45
C GLN A 214 -6.54 -20.74 -14.26
N ASP A 215 -5.39 -21.43 -14.33
CA ASP A 215 -4.38 -21.41 -13.29
C ASP A 215 -3.72 -20.02 -13.16
N ALA A 216 -3.40 -19.39 -14.30
CA ALA A 216 -2.84 -18.04 -14.34
C ALA A 216 -3.80 -17.00 -13.72
N LEU A 217 -5.10 -17.11 -13.99
CA LEU A 217 -6.13 -16.28 -13.36
C LEU A 217 -6.29 -16.59 -11.86
N SER A 218 -6.15 -17.85 -11.46
CA SER A 218 -6.18 -18.23 -10.04
C SER A 218 -5.02 -17.59 -9.28
N GLU A 219 -3.81 -17.63 -9.85
CA GLU A 219 -2.66 -16.93 -9.27
C GLU A 219 -2.84 -15.41 -9.22
N MET A 220 -3.56 -14.82 -10.19
CA MET A 220 -3.94 -13.41 -10.13
C MET A 220 -4.82 -13.13 -8.90
N VAL A 221 -5.75 -14.03 -8.52
CA VAL A 221 -6.55 -13.89 -7.29
C VAL A 221 -5.65 -13.91 -6.05
N ASP A 222 -4.65 -14.79 -6.01
CA ASP A 222 -3.72 -14.89 -4.86
C ASP A 222 -2.87 -13.63 -4.69
N ARG A 223 -2.59 -12.92 -5.78
CA ARG A 223 -1.88 -11.64 -5.78
C ARG A 223 -2.80 -10.44 -5.51
N CYS A 224 -4.02 -10.46 -6.06
CA CYS A 224 -5.00 -9.38 -5.99
C CYS A 224 -6.32 -9.87 -5.40
N ASP A 225 -6.31 -10.25 -4.11
CA ASP A 225 -7.49 -10.81 -3.44
C ASP A 225 -8.55 -9.76 -3.14
N THR A 226 -9.37 -9.43 -4.15
CA THR A 226 -10.56 -8.59 -3.99
C THR A 226 -11.84 -9.36 -4.33
N PRO A 227 -12.98 -8.98 -3.74
CA PRO A 227 -14.26 -9.61 -4.08
C PRO A 227 -14.61 -9.54 -5.57
N SER A 228 -14.21 -8.44 -6.22
CA SER A 228 -14.49 -8.22 -7.65
C SER A 228 -13.63 -9.11 -8.54
N VAL A 229 -12.32 -9.21 -8.25
CA VAL A 229 -11.39 -10.09 -8.99
C VAL A 229 -11.78 -11.55 -8.80
N ARG A 230 -12.12 -11.98 -7.58
CA ARG A 230 -12.62 -13.35 -7.32
C ARG A 230 -13.88 -13.66 -8.12
N ALA A 231 -14.84 -12.73 -8.19
CA ALA A 231 -16.06 -12.91 -8.96
C ALA A 231 -15.74 -13.01 -10.45
N PHE A 232 -14.87 -12.14 -10.97
CA PHE A 232 -14.43 -12.16 -12.37
C PHE A 232 -13.77 -13.49 -12.74
N VAL A 233 -12.76 -13.91 -11.97
CA VAL A 233 -12.03 -15.16 -12.25
C VAL A 233 -12.93 -16.37 -12.18
N ARG A 234 -13.82 -16.48 -11.18
CA ARG A 234 -14.79 -17.58 -11.11
C ARG A 234 -15.71 -17.61 -12.33
N THR A 235 -16.16 -16.45 -12.81
CA THR A 235 -17.05 -16.36 -13.98
C THR A 235 -16.31 -16.75 -15.24
N ALA A 236 -15.07 -16.26 -15.42
CA ALA A 236 -14.24 -16.56 -16.57
C ALA A 236 -13.88 -18.06 -16.64
N SER A 237 -13.43 -18.66 -15.53
CA SER A 237 -13.07 -20.09 -15.47
C SER A 237 -14.27 -21.01 -15.75
N ARG A 238 -15.46 -20.67 -15.24
CA ARG A 238 -16.68 -21.45 -15.55
C ARG A 238 -17.10 -21.35 -17.00
N GLY A 239 -17.03 -20.15 -17.58
CA GLY A 239 -17.45 -19.95 -18.96
C GLY A 239 -16.55 -20.68 -19.96
N GLU A 240 -15.25 -20.67 -19.72
CA GLU A 240 -14.27 -21.37 -20.57
C GLU A 240 -14.44 -22.90 -20.49
N SER A 241 -14.61 -23.45 -19.28
CA SER A 241 -14.77 -24.90 -19.08
C SER A 241 -16.06 -25.49 -19.68
N LEU A 242 -17.13 -24.68 -19.73
CA LEU A 242 -18.45 -25.13 -20.20
C LEU A 242 -18.66 -24.87 -21.70
N GLY A 243 -17.75 -24.18 -22.40
CA GLY A 243 -17.92 -23.84 -23.83
C GLY A 243 -19.16 -22.97 -24.13
N VAL A 244 -19.76 -22.39 -23.10
CA VAL A 244 -20.93 -21.51 -23.20
C VAL A 244 -20.49 -20.11 -23.56
N SER A 245 -21.34 -19.35 -24.27
CA SER A 245 -21.06 -17.92 -24.53
C SER A 245 -20.88 -17.16 -23.20
N ILE A 246 -19.63 -16.79 -22.86
CA ILE A 246 -19.28 -16.10 -21.63
C ILE A 246 -19.84 -14.67 -21.58
N GLY A 247 -20.16 -14.08 -22.75
CA GLY A 247 -20.61 -12.71 -22.90
C GLY A 247 -21.77 -12.29 -21.99
N PRO A 248 -22.91 -13.01 -21.99
CA PRO A 248 -24.06 -12.66 -21.15
C PRO A 248 -23.74 -12.65 -19.65
N VAL A 249 -22.96 -13.64 -19.18
CA VAL A 249 -22.59 -13.74 -17.74
C VAL A 249 -21.62 -12.64 -17.34
N LEU A 250 -20.66 -12.28 -18.19
CA LEU A 250 -19.77 -11.14 -17.97
C LEU A 250 -20.53 -9.81 -17.95
N ARG A 251 -21.58 -9.67 -18.81
CA ARG A 251 -22.42 -8.46 -18.82
C ARG A 251 -23.19 -8.28 -17.51
N GLU A 252 -23.74 -9.37 -16.98
CA GLU A 252 -24.38 -9.36 -15.66
C GLU A 252 -23.39 -8.97 -14.56
N LEU A 253 -22.20 -9.57 -14.58
CA LEU A 253 -21.12 -9.25 -13.64
C LEU A 253 -20.72 -7.77 -13.72
N SER A 254 -20.52 -7.21 -14.92
CA SER A 254 -20.18 -5.78 -15.10
C SER A 254 -21.27 -4.89 -14.52
N SER A 255 -22.55 -5.19 -14.76
CA SER A 255 -23.68 -4.43 -14.24
C SER A 255 -23.74 -4.46 -12.71
N ASP A 256 -23.50 -5.61 -12.08
CA ASP A 256 -23.45 -5.76 -10.61
C ASP A 256 -22.27 -4.99 -10.01
N GLN A 257 -21.09 -5.06 -10.60
CA GLN A 257 -19.92 -4.31 -10.16
C GLN A 257 -20.18 -2.80 -10.19
N ARG A 258 -20.73 -2.27 -11.28
CA ARG A 258 -21.10 -0.85 -11.39
C ARG A 258 -22.15 -0.44 -10.35
N ARG A 259 -23.12 -1.30 -10.08
CA ARG A 259 -24.14 -1.08 -9.04
C ARG A 259 -23.52 -1.01 -7.66
N ARG A 260 -22.60 -1.92 -7.31
CA ARG A 260 -21.87 -1.93 -6.03
C ARG A 260 -21.04 -0.65 -5.84
N HIS A 261 -20.30 -0.23 -6.86
CA HIS A 261 -19.54 1.03 -6.80
C HIS A 261 -20.43 2.25 -6.55
N ARG A 262 -21.59 2.32 -7.23
CA ARG A 262 -22.58 3.40 -7.00
C ARG A 262 -23.17 3.36 -5.59
N MET A 263 -23.45 2.18 -5.05
CA MET A 263 -23.95 2.04 -3.67
C MET A 263 -22.91 2.48 -2.66
N THR A 264 -21.67 2.04 -2.80
CA THR A 264 -20.57 2.46 -1.91
C THR A 264 -20.34 3.97 -1.94
N ALA A 265 -20.42 4.59 -3.12
CA ALA A 265 -20.34 6.04 -3.26
C ALA A 265 -21.50 6.75 -2.54
N ARG A 266 -22.73 6.25 -2.68
CA ARG A 266 -23.91 6.78 -1.98
C ARG A 266 -23.79 6.64 -0.46
N GLU A 267 -23.34 5.50 0.05
CA GLU A 267 -23.10 5.31 1.47
C GLU A 267 -22.05 6.30 2.03
N LYS A 268 -20.96 6.54 1.28
CA LYS A 268 -19.94 7.53 1.67
C LYS A 268 -20.55 8.94 1.74
N MET A 269 -21.41 9.29 0.77
CA MET A 269 -22.12 10.59 0.79
C MET A 269 -23.10 10.71 1.95
N GLN A 270 -23.86 9.65 2.27
CA GLN A 270 -24.80 9.67 3.40
C GLN A 270 -24.12 9.79 4.77
N LYS A 271 -22.89 9.28 4.90
CA LYS A 271 -22.08 9.40 6.12
C LYS A 271 -21.41 10.78 6.27
N ALA A 272 -21.36 11.59 5.20
CA ALA A 272 -20.70 12.91 5.25
C ALA A 272 -21.40 13.90 6.21
N PRO A 273 -22.75 14.06 6.23
CA PRO A 273 -23.41 14.97 7.16
C PRO A 273 -23.14 14.62 8.62
N VAL A 274 -23.15 13.32 8.96
CA VAL A 274 -22.89 12.85 10.33
C VAL A 274 -21.46 13.20 10.76
N LYS A 275 -20.49 13.10 9.86
CA LYS A 275 -19.10 13.49 10.15
C LYS A 275 -18.94 15.01 10.34
N MET A 276 -19.80 15.83 9.72
CA MET A 276 -19.77 17.30 9.90
C MET A 276 -20.37 17.74 11.21
N ILE A 277 -21.32 16.98 11.80
CA ILE A 277 -21.94 17.30 13.09
C ILE A 277 -20.90 17.26 14.21
N PHE A 278 -19.95 16.32 14.17
CA PHE A 278 -18.97 16.14 15.25
C PHE A 278 -18.06 17.37 15.45
N PRO A 279 -17.37 17.91 14.42
CA PRO A 279 -16.60 19.16 14.56
C PRO A 279 -17.46 20.35 14.94
N LEU A 280 -18.69 20.44 14.40
CA LEU A 280 -19.62 21.52 14.71
C LEU A 280 -20.03 21.53 16.19
N MET A 281 -20.40 20.35 16.71
CA MET A 281 -20.75 20.17 18.12
C MET A 281 -19.54 20.51 19.02
N PHE A 282 -18.34 20.04 18.66
CA PHE A 282 -17.13 20.29 19.44
C PHE A 282 -16.69 21.75 19.43
N LEU A 283 -17.04 22.53 18.41
CA LEU A 283 -16.73 23.96 18.32
C LEU A 283 -17.82 24.82 19.03
N ILE A 284 -19.10 24.45 18.83
CA ILE A 284 -20.22 25.23 19.37
C ILE A 284 -20.37 25.06 20.88
N MET A 285 -20.16 23.82 21.38
CA MET A 285 -20.33 23.52 22.81
C MET A 285 -19.43 24.38 23.73
N PRO A 286 -18.10 24.52 23.48
CA PRO A 286 -17.30 25.42 24.31
C PRO A 286 -17.72 26.88 24.22
N ALA A 287 -18.16 27.35 23.05
CA ALA A 287 -18.63 28.73 22.89
C ALA A 287 -19.88 29.01 23.72
N ILE A 288 -20.84 28.10 23.69
CA ILE A 288 -22.06 28.19 24.51
C ILE A 288 -21.69 28.14 26.00
N MET A 289 -20.79 27.24 26.41
CA MET A 289 -20.33 27.15 27.79
C MET A 289 -19.71 28.46 28.26
N ILE A 290 -18.87 29.10 27.47
CA ILE A 290 -18.29 30.40 27.81
C ILE A 290 -19.37 31.47 27.96
N VAL A 291 -20.34 31.56 27.04
CA VAL A 291 -21.39 32.54 27.06
C VAL A 291 -22.30 32.40 28.31
N ILE A 292 -22.60 31.15 28.70
CA ILE A 292 -23.47 30.90 29.87
C ILE A 292 -22.72 31.03 31.18
N PHE A 293 -21.50 30.49 31.29
CA PHE A 293 -20.73 30.46 32.53
C PHE A 293 -20.03 31.79 32.86
N TYR A 294 -19.70 32.60 31.84
CA TYR A 294 -19.01 33.86 32.06
C TYR A 294 -19.82 34.84 32.92
N PRO A 295 -21.11 35.16 32.64
CA PRO A 295 -21.89 36.06 33.49
C PRO A 295 -22.18 35.46 34.88
N ALA A 296 -22.34 34.11 34.98
CA ALA A 296 -22.52 33.44 36.27
C ALA A 296 -21.26 33.56 37.14
N ALA A 297 -20.09 33.31 36.56
CA ALA A 297 -18.80 33.45 37.26
C ALA A 297 -18.50 34.92 37.63
N TYR A 298 -18.88 35.88 36.76
CA TYR A 298 -18.72 37.30 37.03
C TYR A 298 -19.64 37.78 38.16
N GLY A 299 -20.87 37.31 38.18
CA GLY A 299 -21.85 37.61 39.24
C GLY A 299 -21.42 37.07 40.61
N LEU A 300 -20.92 35.82 40.65
CA LEU A 300 -20.39 35.22 41.88
C LEU A 300 -19.19 35.98 42.47
N LYS A 301 -18.31 36.45 41.59
CA LYS A 301 -17.11 37.22 42.01
C LYS A 301 -17.47 38.60 42.58
N HIS A 302 -18.56 39.23 42.13
CA HIS A 302 -18.98 40.55 42.57
C HIS A 302 -20.01 40.53 43.71
N SER A 303 -20.66 39.39 43.99
CA SER A 303 -21.59 39.23 45.09
C SER A 303 -20.94 38.95 46.46
N GLY A 304 -19.60 38.95 46.53
CA GLY A 304 -18.89 38.92 47.82
C GLY A 304 -19.01 37.60 48.61
N VAL A 305 -19.29 36.48 47.93
CA VAL A 305 -19.46 35.15 48.57
C VAL A 305 -18.13 34.43 48.77
N PHE A 306 -16.98 35.06 48.37
CA PHE A 306 -15.61 34.60 48.68
C PHE A 306 -14.74 35.77 49.07
#